data_7423d0a7ed5044cfff2ed90dd4a1431d
#
_entry.id   7423d0a7ed5044cfff2ed90dd4a1431d
#
_cell.length_a   1.000
_cell.length_b   1.000
_cell.length_c   1.000
_cell.angle_alpha   90.00
_cell.angle_beta   90.00
_cell.angle_gamma   90.00
#
_symmetry.space_group_name_H-M   'P 1'
#
loop_
_entity.id
_entity.type
_entity.pdbx_description
1 polymer ?
#
loop_
_entity_poly.entity_id
_entity_poly.type
_entity_poly.pdbx_seq_one_letter_code
_entity_poly.pdbx_strand_id
1 'polypeptide(L)'
;MSIRITSSNWGSAQVVDLQKVLESVVNVMDSYFGSKIDSDITVKYDQINGPMVLYVRGENGEYQVLLSSKDTFWAQHSYQFSHEYCHIRTNYISDNTKTKWFEETICELASLVTLRKMSEVWKVSPPYKNWHDYSPALHNYAEDMIASEKRRLPEDVEFSDWFKENLGGLEGDQYMRDANAIIAIKLLPIFEDNTLLWRAATYLNTWVVKDTDDIYQFFDKWLSSVPAELKPIVNILVNVFPAKI
;
A
#
# COMPACT_ATOMS: atom_id res chain seq x y z
N MET A 1 -6.53 18.30 4.64
CA MET A 1 -5.24 17.76 4.16
C MET A 1 -4.85 18.42 2.85
N SER A 2 -3.59 18.88 2.72
CA SER A 2 -2.99 19.31 1.47
C SER A 2 -1.74 18.47 1.17
N ILE A 3 -1.39 18.32 -0.13
CA ILE A 3 -0.13 17.73 -0.56
C ILE A 3 0.78 18.89 -1.00
N ARG A 4 1.96 18.96 -0.39
CA ARG A 4 2.98 19.96 -0.73
C ARG A 4 4.16 19.25 -1.38
N ILE A 5 4.44 19.56 -2.64
CA ILE A 5 5.55 18.96 -3.38
C ILE A 5 6.70 19.95 -3.42
N THR A 6 7.91 19.49 -3.11
CA THR A 6 9.11 20.32 -3.26
C THR A 6 9.45 20.51 -4.74
N SER A 7 10.02 21.65 -5.10
CA SER A 7 10.24 22.06 -6.50
C SER A 7 11.51 21.51 -7.14
N SER A 8 12.20 20.53 -6.55
CA SER A 8 13.52 20.08 -7.02
C SER A 8 13.53 18.63 -7.50
N ASN A 9 14.30 18.39 -8.56
CA ASN A 9 14.77 17.08 -9.01
C ASN A 9 13.73 16.09 -9.60
N TRP A 10 12.55 16.55 -10.00
CA TRP A 10 11.50 15.70 -10.59
C TRP A 10 11.72 15.38 -12.08
N GLY A 11 12.90 15.69 -12.65
CA GLY A 11 13.16 15.52 -14.08
C GLY A 11 12.31 16.45 -14.93
N SER A 12 11.63 15.92 -15.93
CA SER A 12 10.72 16.68 -16.81
C SER A 12 9.33 16.91 -16.23
N ALA A 13 8.98 16.28 -15.07
CA ALA A 13 7.67 16.47 -14.46
C ALA A 13 7.48 17.88 -13.93
N GLN A 14 6.33 18.49 -14.29
CA GLN A 14 5.93 19.74 -13.67
C GLN A 14 5.29 19.44 -12.29
N VAL A 15 5.65 20.24 -11.28
CA VAL A 15 5.14 20.08 -9.90
C VAL A 15 3.61 20.10 -9.86
N VAL A 16 2.96 20.96 -10.64
CA VAL A 16 1.51 21.07 -10.71
C VAL A 16 0.86 19.80 -11.27
N ASP A 17 1.49 19.13 -12.23
CA ASP A 17 1.01 17.89 -12.81
C ASP A 17 1.20 16.73 -11.84
N LEU A 18 2.38 16.63 -11.24
CA LEU A 18 2.66 15.63 -10.21
C LEU A 18 1.67 15.77 -9.04
N GLN A 19 1.35 16.99 -8.62
CA GLN A 19 0.36 17.21 -7.57
C GLN A 19 -1.00 16.64 -7.96
N LYS A 20 -1.45 16.82 -9.21
CA LYS A 20 -2.69 16.23 -9.72
C LYS A 20 -2.69 14.70 -9.71
N VAL A 21 -1.55 14.10 -10.02
CA VAL A 21 -1.38 12.64 -9.92
C VAL A 21 -1.54 12.18 -8.47
N LEU A 22 -0.82 12.79 -7.54
CA LEU A 22 -0.86 12.40 -6.12
C LEU A 22 -2.25 12.69 -5.49
N GLU A 23 -2.90 13.79 -5.86
CA GLU A 23 -4.29 14.07 -5.47
C GLU A 23 -5.25 12.98 -5.98
N SER A 24 -5.04 12.45 -7.18
CA SER A 24 -5.84 11.33 -7.71
C SER A 24 -5.65 10.04 -6.89
N VAL A 25 -4.41 9.75 -6.48
CA VAL A 25 -4.12 8.63 -5.57
C VAL A 25 -4.90 8.79 -4.27
N VAL A 26 -4.78 9.95 -3.62
CA VAL A 26 -5.47 10.21 -2.34
C VAL A 26 -6.98 10.08 -2.49
N ASN A 27 -7.57 10.64 -3.54
CA ASN A 27 -9.02 10.57 -3.77
C ASN A 27 -9.51 9.12 -3.91
N VAL A 28 -8.75 8.27 -4.61
CA VAL A 28 -9.06 6.84 -4.73
C VAL A 28 -8.94 6.15 -3.37
N MET A 29 -7.80 6.31 -2.70
CA MET A 29 -7.56 5.61 -1.44
C MET A 29 -8.50 6.06 -0.32
N ASP A 30 -8.78 7.37 -0.19
CA ASP A 30 -9.72 7.87 0.81
C ASP A 30 -11.14 7.33 0.58
N SER A 31 -11.54 7.09 -0.68
CA SER A 31 -12.83 6.45 -0.98
C SER A 31 -12.90 5.02 -0.44
N TYR A 32 -11.80 4.28 -0.47
CA TYR A 32 -11.70 2.94 0.08
C TYR A 32 -11.59 2.93 1.61
N PHE A 33 -10.73 3.76 2.17
CA PHE A 33 -10.56 3.85 3.63
C PHE A 33 -11.78 4.48 4.35
N GLY A 34 -12.65 5.18 3.61
CA GLY A 34 -13.88 5.79 4.14
C GLY A 34 -13.66 7.00 5.06
N SER A 35 -12.44 7.52 5.11
CA SER A 35 -12.06 8.70 5.89
C SER A 35 -10.87 9.39 5.25
N LYS A 36 -10.59 10.62 5.69
CA LYS A 36 -9.41 11.39 5.28
C LYS A 36 -8.45 11.52 6.45
N ILE A 37 -7.17 11.72 6.17
CA ILE A 37 -6.21 12.13 7.20
C ILE A 37 -6.33 13.64 7.46
N ASP A 38 -6.08 14.05 8.69
CA ASP A 38 -6.18 15.46 9.09
C ASP A 38 -4.88 16.26 8.86
N SER A 39 -3.75 15.55 8.78
CA SER A 39 -2.43 16.18 8.60
C SER A 39 -2.08 16.34 7.12
N ASP A 40 -1.32 17.38 6.81
CA ASP A 40 -0.75 17.60 5.48
C ASP A 40 0.39 16.61 5.17
N ILE A 41 0.74 16.51 3.89
CA ILE A 41 1.82 15.66 3.40
C ILE A 41 2.81 16.53 2.62
N THR A 42 4.09 16.47 2.97
CA THR A 42 5.18 17.02 2.15
C THR A 42 5.84 15.88 1.38
N VAL A 43 5.89 16.01 0.05
CA VAL A 43 6.50 15.01 -0.84
C VAL A 43 7.80 15.58 -1.42
N LYS A 44 8.87 14.80 -1.33
CA LYS A 44 10.21 15.14 -1.79
C LYS A 44 10.74 14.06 -2.73
N TYR A 45 11.53 14.47 -3.72
CA TYR A 45 12.30 13.51 -4.51
C TYR A 45 13.56 13.11 -3.75
N ASP A 46 13.77 11.80 -3.60
CA ASP A 46 15.02 11.24 -3.09
C ASP A 46 15.29 9.88 -3.78
N GLN A 47 16.32 9.84 -4.61
CA GLN A 47 16.67 8.63 -5.37
C GLN A 47 17.31 7.55 -4.50
N ILE A 48 17.92 7.94 -3.39
CA ILE A 48 18.72 7.03 -2.54
C ILE A 48 17.83 6.37 -1.50
N ASN A 49 16.99 7.17 -0.84
CA ASN A 49 16.19 6.73 0.30
C ASN A 49 14.71 6.49 -0.05
N GLY A 50 14.23 7.00 -1.18
CA GLY A 50 12.84 6.77 -1.61
C GLY A 50 12.65 5.44 -2.37
N PRO A 51 11.41 4.91 -2.49
CA PRO A 51 10.23 5.46 -1.83
C PRO A 51 10.21 5.14 -0.33
N MET A 52 9.72 6.07 0.49
CA MET A 52 9.59 5.91 1.95
C MET A 52 8.73 7.01 2.55
N VAL A 53 7.87 6.68 3.50
CA VAL A 53 7.31 7.65 4.44
C VAL A 53 8.16 7.69 5.70
N LEU A 54 8.60 8.88 6.12
CA LEU A 54 9.46 9.04 7.27
C LEU A 54 8.66 8.90 8.57
N TYR A 55 9.23 8.22 9.58
CA TYR A 55 8.64 8.14 10.91
C TYR A 55 8.59 9.50 11.62
N VAL A 56 9.53 10.38 11.29
CA VAL A 56 9.59 11.74 11.86
C VAL A 56 8.71 12.69 11.06
N ARG A 57 7.79 13.35 11.75
CA ARG A 57 6.95 14.40 11.17
C ARG A 57 7.76 15.65 10.87
N GLY A 58 7.28 16.46 9.95
CA GLY A 58 7.82 17.78 9.70
C GLY A 58 7.51 18.77 10.83
N GLU A 59 8.03 19.98 10.72
CA GLU A 59 7.94 21.01 11.76
C GLU A 59 6.50 21.45 12.09
N ASN A 60 5.58 21.32 11.13
CA ASN A 60 4.15 21.61 11.30
C ASN A 60 3.30 20.37 11.57
N GLY A 61 3.92 19.22 11.87
CA GLY A 61 3.23 17.96 12.10
C GLY A 61 2.81 17.21 10.82
N GLU A 62 3.26 17.70 9.64
CA GLU A 62 2.99 17.06 8.35
C GLU A 62 3.74 15.73 8.20
N TYR A 63 3.17 14.79 7.44
CA TYR A 63 3.86 13.60 6.99
C TYR A 63 4.93 13.96 5.96
N GLN A 64 6.05 13.26 5.96
CA GLN A 64 7.11 13.43 4.98
C GLN A 64 7.25 12.17 4.15
N VAL A 65 7.01 12.27 2.85
CA VAL A 65 7.11 11.17 1.89
C VAL A 65 8.24 11.45 0.92
N LEU A 66 9.11 10.46 0.74
CA LEU A 66 10.16 10.46 -0.27
C LEU A 66 9.72 9.58 -1.44
N LEU A 67 9.90 10.05 -2.68
CA LEU A 67 9.68 9.26 -3.88
C LEU A 67 10.95 9.24 -4.71
N SER A 68 11.21 8.13 -5.40
CA SER A 68 12.38 7.96 -6.29
C SER A 68 12.02 7.99 -7.78
N SER A 69 10.73 8.03 -8.11
CA SER A 69 10.23 8.16 -9.49
C SER A 69 10.46 9.57 -10.05
N LYS A 70 10.68 9.66 -11.36
CA LYS A 70 10.96 10.92 -12.08
C LYS A 70 10.09 11.06 -13.32
N ASP A 71 10.25 12.21 -13.95
CA ASP A 71 9.66 12.52 -15.25
C ASP A 71 8.12 12.32 -15.24
N THR A 72 7.53 12.10 -16.38
CA THR A 72 6.08 11.90 -16.53
C THR A 72 5.65 10.44 -16.38
N PHE A 73 6.41 9.66 -15.61
CA PHE A 73 6.06 8.26 -15.30
C PHE A 73 4.97 8.20 -14.22
N TRP A 74 3.78 8.72 -14.55
CA TRP A 74 2.68 8.89 -13.59
C TRP A 74 2.26 7.59 -12.91
N ALA A 75 2.33 6.45 -13.61
CA ALA A 75 2.05 5.15 -13.01
C ALA A 75 3.04 4.79 -11.89
N GLN A 76 4.35 5.07 -12.07
CA GLN A 76 5.37 4.85 -11.04
C GLN A 76 5.18 5.79 -9.85
N HIS A 77 4.90 7.08 -10.11
CA HIS A 77 4.58 8.02 -9.04
C HIS A 77 3.37 7.57 -8.24
N SER A 78 2.31 7.14 -8.93
CA SER A 78 1.10 6.64 -8.28
C SER A 78 1.36 5.38 -7.46
N TYR A 79 2.11 4.41 -8.01
CA TYR A 79 2.47 3.18 -7.34
C TYR A 79 3.25 3.43 -6.04
N GLN A 80 4.34 4.22 -6.12
CA GLN A 80 5.15 4.54 -4.96
C GLN A 80 4.35 5.33 -3.91
N PHE A 81 3.63 6.35 -4.35
CA PHE A 81 2.88 7.18 -3.41
C PHE A 81 1.71 6.45 -2.77
N SER A 82 1.04 5.54 -3.47
CA SER A 82 -0.02 4.70 -2.87
C SER A 82 0.53 3.81 -1.76
N HIS A 83 1.71 3.23 -1.96
CA HIS A 83 2.40 2.43 -0.95
C HIS A 83 2.64 3.25 0.33
N GLU A 84 3.27 4.41 0.17
CA GLU A 84 3.61 5.29 1.30
C GLU A 84 2.37 5.90 1.97
N TYR A 85 1.35 6.22 1.17
CA TYR A 85 0.08 6.70 1.71
C TYR A 85 -0.65 5.59 2.49
N CYS A 86 -0.54 4.34 2.07
CA CYS A 86 -1.08 3.22 2.81
C CYS A 86 -0.43 3.07 4.19
N HIS A 87 0.89 3.19 4.31
CA HIS A 87 1.57 3.23 5.61
C HIS A 87 0.98 4.31 6.54
N ILE A 88 0.72 5.51 6.01
CA ILE A 88 0.05 6.57 6.79
C ILE A 88 -1.32 6.11 7.28
N ARG A 89 -2.09 5.41 6.43
CA ARG A 89 -3.45 4.95 6.72
C ARG A 89 -3.49 3.76 7.68
N THR A 90 -2.43 2.96 7.75
CA THR A 90 -2.29 1.80 8.64
C THR A 90 -1.58 2.13 9.95
N ASN A 91 -1.43 3.43 10.27
CA ASN A 91 -0.81 3.90 11.51
C ASN A 91 0.62 3.37 11.72
N TYR A 92 1.42 3.40 10.64
CA TYR A 92 2.80 2.90 10.66
C TYR A 92 3.61 3.40 11.85
N ILE A 93 4.39 2.52 12.42
CA ILE A 93 5.25 2.79 13.59
C ILE A 93 6.66 2.31 13.33
N SER A 94 7.63 2.97 13.98
CA SER A 94 9.02 2.52 13.96
C SER A 94 9.21 1.41 14.97
N ASP A 95 9.11 0.17 14.54
CA ASP A 95 9.38 -1.02 15.33
C ASP A 95 10.13 -2.06 14.50
N ASN A 96 10.63 -3.11 15.17
CA ASN A 96 11.30 -4.25 14.54
C ASN A 96 10.51 -5.54 14.81
N THR A 97 9.20 -5.46 14.83
CA THR A 97 8.35 -6.62 15.10
C THR A 97 8.37 -7.60 13.94
N LYS A 98 8.26 -8.89 14.26
CA LYS A 98 8.24 -9.99 13.28
C LYS A 98 7.06 -9.93 12.31
N THR A 99 6.04 -9.12 12.58
CA THR A 99 4.81 -9.03 11.81
C THR A 99 4.78 -7.85 10.83
N LYS A 100 5.85 -7.05 10.77
CA LYS A 100 5.94 -5.85 9.95
C LYS A 100 5.78 -6.11 8.45
N TRP A 101 6.20 -7.27 7.98
CA TRP A 101 6.01 -7.72 6.60
C TRP A 101 4.53 -7.69 6.15
N PHE A 102 3.59 -7.90 7.08
CA PHE A 102 2.17 -7.87 6.73
C PHE A 102 1.70 -6.46 6.37
N GLU A 103 2.19 -5.43 7.08
CA GLU A 103 1.93 -4.04 6.70
C GLU A 103 2.51 -3.72 5.32
N GLU A 104 3.74 -4.14 5.04
CA GLU A 104 4.36 -3.99 3.71
C GLU A 104 3.53 -4.69 2.62
N THR A 105 2.99 -5.89 2.91
CA THR A 105 2.08 -6.60 2.02
C THR A 105 0.81 -5.81 1.72
N ILE A 106 0.18 -5.21 2.74
CA ILE A 106 -1.03 -4.39 2.55
C ILE A 106 -0.71 -3.11 1.77
N CYS A 107 0.47 -2.51 1.96
CA CYS A 107 0.91 -1.35 1.19
C CYS A 107 1.20 -1.70 -0.28
N GLU A 108 1.82 -2.84 -0.56
CA GLU A 108 1.99 -3.35 -1.92
C GLU A 108 0.63 -3.58 -2.61
N LEU A 109 -0.29 -4.22 -1.91
CA LEU A 109 -1.66 -4.44 -2.39
C LEU A 109 -2.38 -3.11 -2.70
N ALA A 110 -2.22 -2.11 -1.83
CA ALA A 110 -2.80 -0.78 -2.02
C ALA A 110 -2.29 -0.13 -3.32
N SER A 111 -1.02 -0.32 -3.67
CA SER A 111 -0.45 0.19 -4.91
C SER A 111 -1.13 -0.40 -6.14
N LEU A 112 -1.34 -1.72 -6.16
CA LEU A 112 -1.99 -2.43 -7.27
C LEU A 112 -3.46 -2.02 -7.43
N VAL A 113 -4.22 -2.03 -6.34
CA VAL A 113 -5.65 -1.65 -6.35
C VAL A 113 -5.82 -0.18 -6.75
N THR A 114 -4.96 0.71 -6.25
CA THR A 114 -5.03 2.14 -6.58
C THR A 114 -4.78 2.39 -8.06
N LEU A 115 -3.77 1.76 -8.66
CA LEU A 115 -3.48 1.90 -10.08
C LEU A 115 -4.65 1.43 -10.97
N ARG A 116 -5.22 0.25 -10.66
CA ARG A 116 -6.39 -0.27 -11.37
C ARG A 116 -7.56 0.70 -11.26
N LYS A 117 -7.84 1.20 -10.06
CA LYS A 117 -8.95 2.13 -9.83
C LYS A 117 -8.70 3.49 -10.45
N MET A 118 -7.49 4.02 -10.39
CA MET A 118 -7.12 5.26 -11.10
C MET A 118 -7.31 5.11 -12.61
N SER A 119 -6.95 3.97 -13.19
CA SER A 119 -7.20 3.69 -14.62
C SER A 119 -8.69 3.83 -14.96
N GLU A 120 -9.57 3.21 -14.17
CA GLU A 120 -11.02 3.35 -14.37
C GLU A 120 -11.50 4.80 -14.25
N VAL A 121 -11.04 5.51 -13.21
CA VAL A 121 -11.42 6.91 -12.98
C VAL A 121 -10.93 7.80 -14.13
N TRP A 122 -9.68 7.63 -14.57
CA TRP A 122 -9.10 8.49 -15.60
C TRP A 122 -9.69 8.25 -17.00
N LYS A 123 -10.30 7.10 -17.27
CA LYS A 123 -11.10 6.89 -18.49
C LYS A 123 -12.28 7.86 -18.62
N VAL A 124 -12.83 8.30 -17.48
CA VAL A 124 -14.07 9.09 -17.44
C VAL A 124 -13.82 10.50 -16.93
N SER A 125 -12.98 10.65 -15.91
CA SER A 125 -12.73 11.92 -15.20
C SER A 125 -11.25 12.08 -14.84
N PRO A 126 -10.35 12.23 -15.83
CA PRO A 126 -8.96 12.48 -15.58
C PRO A 126 -8.74 13.90 -15.01
N PRO A 127 -7.59 14.20 -14.37
CA PRO A 127 -7.25 15.54 -13.89
C PRO A 127 -7.24 16.61 -15.00
N TYR A 128 -6.78 16.24 -16.18
CA TYR A 128 -6.85 17.03 -17.40
C TYR A 128 -7.48 16.20 -18.51
N LYS A 129 -8.32 16.79 -19.35
CA LYS A 129 -9.07 16.08 -20.39
C LYS A 129 -8.19 15.21 -21.31
N ASN A 130 -7.00 15.68 -21.65
CA ASN A 130 -6.04 14.96 -22.49
C ASN A 130 -5.32 13.81 -21.77
N TRP A 131 -5.52 13.64 -20.45
CA TRP A 131 -4.90 12.55 -19.70
C TRP A 131 -5.75 11.26 -19.69
N HIS A 132 -6.94 11.27 -20.30
CA HIS A 132 -7.72 10.05 -20.44
C HIS A 132 -6.95 8.95 -21.20
N ASP A 133 -6.09 9.34 -22.16
CA ASP A 133 -5.26 8.41 -22.93
C ASP A 133 -4.15 7.76 -22.09
N TYR A 134 -3.85 8.28 -20.90
CA TYR A 134 -2.89 7.67 -19.97
C TYR A 134 -3.51 6.54 -19.12
N SER A 135 -4.83 6.43 -19.09
CA SER A 135 -5.55 5.42 -18.32
C SER A 135 -5.05 3.98 -18.57
N PRO A 136 -4.77 3.52 -19.83
CA PRO A 136 -4.21 2.19 -20.06
C PRO A 136 -2.82 1.99 -19.43
N ALA A 137 -2.00 3.04 -19.36
CA ALA A 137 -0.66 2.94 -18.76
C ALA A 137 -0.72 2.67 -17.25
N LEU A 138 -1.70 3.24 -16.54
CA LEU A 138 -1.95 2.93 -15.13
C LEU A 138 -2.35 1.46 -14.94
N HIS A 139 -3.27 0.97 -15.77
CA HIS A 139 -3.70 -0.43 -15.73
C HIS A 139 -2.55 -1.38 -16.04
N ASN A 140 -1.89 -1.17 -17.17
CA ASN A 140 -0.81 -2.05 -17.63
C ASN A 140 0.33 -2.12 -16.61
N TYR A 141 0.67 -1.01 -15.96
CA TYR A 141 1.70 -1.02 -14.92
C TYR A 141 1.33 -1.96 -13.76
N ALA A 142 0.06 -1.94 -13.31
CA ALA A 142 -0.40 -2.88 -12.28
C ALA A 142 -0.35 -4.33 -12.77
N GLU A 143 -0.82 -4.60 -14.00
CA GLU A 143 -0.81 -5.95 -14.57
C GLU A 143 0.62 -6.47 -14.79
N ASP A 144 1.56 -5.62 -15.21
CA ASP A 144 2.97 -5.99 -15.36
C ASP A 144 3.59 -6.36 -13.99
N MET A 145 3.24 -5.63 -12.93
CA MET A 145 3.66 -5.97 -11.57
C MET A 145 3.10 -7.33 -11.12
N ILE A 146 1.81 -7.58 -11.39
CA ILE A 146 1.13 -8.85 -11.06
C ILE A 146 1.69 -10.01 -11.90
N ALA A 147 1.99 -9.75 -13.17
CA ALA A 147 2.48 -10.73 -14.12
C ALA A 147 3.96 -11.10 -13.94
N SER A 148 4.70 -10.36 -13.12
CA SER A 148 6.13 -10.61 -12.88
C SER A 148 6.39 -11.99 -12.30
N GLU A 149 7.29 -12.78 -12.90
CA GLU A 149 7.62 -14.13 -12.45
C GLU A 149 8.06 -14.19 -10.98
N LYS A 150 8.81 -13.20 -10.52
CA LYS A 150 9.28 -13.11 -9.13
C LYS A 150 8.17 -12.91 -8.10
N ARG A 151 7.01 -12.47 -8.56
CA ARG A 151 5.85 -12.13 -7.74
C ARG A 151 4.73 -13.16 -7.84
N ARG A 152 4.98 -14.28 -8.52
CA ARG A 152 4.05 -15.39 -8.67
C ARG A 152 4.36 -16.49 -7.68
N LEU A 153 3.30 -17.09 -7.18
CA LEU A 153 3.45 -18.36 -6.48
C LEU A 153 4.04 -19.40 -7.46
N PRO A 154 5.06 -20.18 -7.06
CA PRO A 154 5.62 -21.20 -7.92
C PRO A 154 4.55 -22.18 -8.43
N GLU A 155 4.71 -22.70 -9.64
CA GLU A 155 3.81 -23.70 -10.20
C GLU A 155 3.75 -24.94 -9.27
N ASP A 156 2.57 -25.52 -9.15
CA ASP A 156 2.31 -26.72 -8.32
C ASP A 156 2.60 -26.58 -6.82
N VAL A 157 2.73 -25.32 -6.31
CA VAL A 157 2.89 -25.07 -4.88
C VAL A 157 1.64 -24.40 -4.32
N GLU A 158 1.04 -25.03 -3.33
CA GLU A 158 -0.10 -24.45 -2.61
C GLU A 158 0.35 -23.28 -1.75
N PHE A 159 -0.46 -22.20 -1.69
CA PHE A 159 -0.12 -21.02 -0.90
C PHE A 159 0.17 -21.34 0.57
N SER A 160 -0.56 -22.26 1.16
CA SER A 160 -0.37 -22.67 2.56
C SER A 160 1.03 -23.25 2.82
N ASP A 161 1.55 -24.02 1.88
CA ASP A 161 2.85 -24.67 2.02
C ASP A 161 3.97 -23.66 1.73
N TRP A 162 3.82 -22.89 0.66
CA TRP A 162 4.74 -21.79 0.37
C TRP A 162 4.85 -20.80 1.55
N PHE A 163 3.71 -20.43 2.15
CA PHE A 163 3.70 -19.49 3.28
C PHE A 163 4.45 -20.03 4.50
N LYS A 164 4.23 -21.31 4.84
CA LYS A 164 4.93 -21.96 5.98
C LYS A 164 6.45 -21.97 5.77
N GLU A 165 6.90 -22.27 4.55
CA GLU A 165 8.32 -22.31 4.21
C GLU A 165 8.97 -20.92 4.24
N ASN A 166 8.22 -19.86 3.87
CA ASN A 166 8.75 -18.51 3.75
C ASN A 166 8.50 -17.63 4.99
N LEU A 167 7.66 -18.05 5.94
CA LEU A 167 7.30 -17.24 7.11
C LEU A 167 8.52 -16.80 7.92
N GLY A 168 9.48 -17.70 8.16
CA GLY A 168 10.71 -17.36 8.89
C GLY A 168 11.55 -16.29 8.20
N GLY A 169 11.57 -16.29 6.87
CA GLY A 169 12.21 -15.23 6.06
C GLY A 169 11.50 -13.90 6.20
N LEU A 170 10.16 -13.89 6.06
CA LEU A 170 9.31 -12.71 6.22
C LEU A 170 9.45 -12.08 7.62
N GLU A 171 9.49 -12.91 8.66
CA GLU A 171 9.70 -12.45 10.04
C GLU A 171 11.12 -11.90 10.29
N GLY A 172 12.11 -12.36 9.51
CA GLY A 172 13.50 -11.91 9.60
C GLY A 172 13.81 -10.65 8.79
N ASP A 173 13.10 -10.44 7.69
CA ASP A 173 13.25 -9.29 6.79
C ASP A 173 11.89 -8.85 6.25
N GLN A 174 11.35 -7.79 6.82
CA GLN A 174 10.09 -7.18 6.38
C GLN A 174 10.10 -6.69 4.93
N TYR A 175 11.28 -6.44 4.36
CA TYR A 175 11.48 -5.92 3.00
C TYR A 175 11.71 -7.01 1.95
N MET A 176 11.34 -8.24 2.21
CA MET A 176 11.29 -9.30 1.20
C MET A 176 10.21 -9.00 0.14
N ARG A 177 10.48 -7.99 -0.70
CA ARG A 177 9.50 -7.38 -1.63
C ARG A 177 8.79 -8.39 -2.51
N ASP A 178 9.53 -9.37 -3.05
CA ASP A 178 8.92 -10.38 -3.92
C ASP A 178 7.98 -11.30 -3.13
N ALA A 179 8.33 -11.70 -1.91
CA ALA A 179 7.47 -12.50 -1.05
C ALA A 179 6.23 -11.72 -0.58
N ASN A 180 6.40 -10.46 -0.17
CA ASN A 180 5.28 -9.57 0.17
C ASN A 180 4.32 -9.40 -1.02
N ALA A 181 4.87 -9.28 -2.24
CA ALA A 181 4.06 -9.15 -3.46
C ALA A 181 3.29 -10.45 -3.80
N ILE A 182 3.87 -11.63 -3.59
CA ILE A 182 3.15 -12.91 -3.75
C ILE A 182 1.92 -12.94 -2.85
N ILE A 183 2.08 -12.56 -1.58
CA ILE A 183 0.96 -12.50 -0.64
C ILE A 183 -0.05 -11.42 -1.05
N ALA A 184 0.41 -10.23 -1.43
CA ALA A 184 -0.44 -9.14 -1.88
C ALA A 184 -1.31 -9.55 -3.09
N ILE A 185 -0.72 -10.23 -4.08
CA ILE A 185 -1.43 -10.75 -5.26
C ILE A 185 -2.44 -11.83 -4.86
N LYS A 186 -2.11 -12.69 -3.90
CA LYS A 186 -3.05 -13.68 -3.35
C LYS A 186 -4.25 -13.03 -2.66
N LEU A 187 -4.04 -11.91 -1.98
CA LEU A 187 -5.08 -11.15 -1.28
C LEU A 187 -5.87 -10.21 -2.20
N LEU A 188 -5.34 -9.87 -3.37
CA LEU A 188 -5.91 -8.88 -4.28
C LEU A 188 -7.40 -9.11 -4.60
N PRO A 189 -7.85 -10.30 -5.06
CA PRO A 189 -9.26 -10.53 -5.35
C PRO A 189 -10.15 -10.37 -4.11
N ILE A 190 -9.64 -10.70 -2.92
CA ILE A 190 -10.40 -10.59 -1.68
C ILE A 190 -10.67 -9.12 -1.33
N PHE A 191 -9.69 -8.24 -1.52
CA PHE A 191 -9.85 -6.80 -1.29
C PHE A 191 -10.68 -6.12 -2.38
N GLU A 192 -10.62 -6.59 -3.63
CA GLU A 192 -11.47 -6.11 -4.71
C GLU A 192 -12.94 -6.48 -4.48
N ASP A 193 -13.21 -7.71 -4.05
CA ASP A 193 -14.57 -8.17 -3.74
C ASP A 193 -15.12 -7.60 -2.44
N ASN A 194 -14.25 -7.25 -1.49
CA ASN A 194 -14.62 -6.82 -0.14
C ASN A 194 -13.92 -5.51 0.24
N THR A 195 -14.35 -4.41 -0.37
CA THR A 195 -13.71 -3.10 -0.19
C THR A 195 -13.73 -2.57 1.25
N LEU A 196 -14.59 -3.09 2.12
CA LEU A 196 -14.59 -2.76 3.55
C LEU A 196 -13.32 -3.21 4.29
N LEU A 197 -12.53 -4.13 3.70
CA LEU A 197 -11.20 -4.49 4.23
C LEU A 197 -10.26 -3.29 4.33
N TRP A 198 -10.38 -2.32 3.43
CA TRP A 198 -9.61 -1.09 3.51
C TRP A 198 -9.97 -0.26 4.75
N ARG A 199 -11.26 -0.24 5.15
CA ARG A 199 -11.64 0.39 6.41
C ARG A 199 -11.08 -0.38 7.61
N ALA A 200 -11.09 -1.71 7.57
CA ALA A 200 -10.50 -2.52 8.62
C ALA A 200 -8.98 -2.31 8.71
N ALA A 201 -8.28 -2.08 7.59
CA ALA A 201 -6.85 -1.80 7.57
C ALA A 201 -6.48 -0.52 8.33
N THR A 202 -7.38 0.46 8.46
CA THR A 202 -7.10 1.67 9.28
C THR A 202 -6.95 1.38 10.79
N TYR A 203 -7.29 0.18 11.23
CA TYR A 203 -7.11 -0.27 12.60
C TYR A 203 -5.80 -1.04 12.81
N LEU A 204 -5.01 -1.30 11.77
CA LEU A 204 -3.68 -1.87 11.92
C LEU A 204 -2.80 -0.93 12.76
N ASN A 205 -1.93 -1.52 13.56
CA ASN A 205 -0.97 -0.82 14.42
C ASN A 205 -1.60 0.15 15.45
N THR A 206 -2.90 0.05 15.73
CA THR A 206 -3.56 0.85 16.79
C THR A 206 -3.36 0.27 18.18
N TRP A 207 -2.74 -0.90 18.30
CA TRP A 207 -2.40 -1.57 19.55
C TRP A 207 -0.88 -1.67 19.72
N VAL A 208 -0.44 -2.00 20.92
CA VAL A 208 0.98 -2.28 21.18
C VAL A 208 1.34 -3.67 20.63
N VAL A 209 2.12 -3.71 19.55
CA VAL A 209 2.72 -4.94 19.04
C VAL A 209 3.94 -5.27 19.88
N LYS A 210 4.11 -6.53 20.26
CA LYS A 210 5.28 -7.01 20.99
C LYS A 210 6.23 -7.72 20.02
N ASP A 211 7.52 -7.63 20.25
CA ASP A 211 8.54 -8.32 19.44
C ASP A 211 8.35 -9.85 19.42
N THR A 212 7.64 -10.38 20.42
CA THR A 212 7.32 -11.81 20.53
C THR A 212 6.05 -12.22 19.84
N ASP A 213 5.23 -11.26 19.38
CA ASP A 213 3.97 -11.58 18.69
C ASP A 213 4.26 -12.24 17.33
N ASP A 214 3.68 -13.38 17.11
CA ASP A 214 3.62 -13.99 15.78
C ASP A 214 2.45 -13.42 14.97
N ILE A 215 2.36 -13.80 13.71
CA ILE A 215 1.32 -13.28 12.81
C ILE A 215 -0.10 -13.65 13.27
N TYR A 216 -0.30 -14.78 13.94
CA TYR A 216 -1.62 -15.20 14.43
C TYR A 216 -2.06 -14.34 15.60
N GLN A 217 -1.16 -14.05 16.54
CA GLN A 217 -1.41 -13.12 17.64
C GLN A 217 -1.66 -11.69 17.12
N PHE A 218 -0.97 -11.30 16.05
CA PHE A 218 -1.22 -10.04 15.37
C PHE A 218 -2.63 -9.99 14.78
N PHE A 219 -3.07 -11.04 14.10
CA PHE A 219 -4.44 -11.15 13.56
C PHE A 219 -5.50 -11.12 14.65
N ASP A 220 -5.29 -11.80 15.77
CA ASP A 220 -6.21 -11.76 16.92
C ASP A 220 -6.34 -10.34 17.49
N LYS A 221 -5.25 -9.60 17.57
CA LYS A 221 -5.24 -8.20 18.00
C LYS A 221 -5.95 -7.30 16.99
N TRP A 222 -5.71 -7.50 15.70
CA TRP A 222 -6.43 -6.77 14.66
C TRP A 222 -7.93 -7.04 14.74
N LEU A 223 -8.37 -8.28 14.81
CA LEU A 223 -9.77 -8.66 15.02
C LEU A 223 -10.39 -8.04 16.28
N SER A 224 -9.59 -7.88 17.33
CA SER A 224 -10.03 -7.25 18.57
C SER A 224 -10.16 -5.74 18.44
N SER A 225 -9.35 -5.10 17.60
CA SER A 225 -9.30 -3.65 17.42
C SER A 225 -10.38 -3.10 16.48
N VAL A 226 -10.85 -3.91 15.53
CA VAL A 226 -11.87 -3.48 14.56
C VAL A 226 -13.27 -3.48 15.18
N PRO A 227 -14.17 -2.58 14.75
CA PRO A 227 -15.60 -2.62 15.09
C PRO A 227 -16.25 -3.96 14.73
N ALA A 228 -17.32 -4.30 15.45
CA ALA A 228 -17.99 -5.60 15.31
C ALA A 228 -18.43 -5.91 13.86
N GLU A 229 -18.88 -4.90 13.13
CA GLU A 229 -19.33 -5.00 11.75
C GLU A 229 -18.21 -5.33 10.75
N LEU A 230 -16.94 -5.05 11.10
CA LEU A 230 -15.78 -5.36 10.25
C LEU A 230 -15.13 -6.72 10.57
N LYS A 231 -15.45 -7.33 11.72
CA LYS A 231 -14.86 -8.62 12.12
C LYS A 231 -15.10 -9.76 11.13
N PRO A 232 -16.32 -9.93 10.56
CA PRO A 232 -16.56 -11.00 9.60
C PRO A 232 -15.65 -10.92 8.37
N ILE A 233 -15.40 -9.70 7.88
CA ILE A 233 -14.61 -9.50 6.68
C ILE A 233 -13.10 -9.67 6.96
N VAL A 234 -12.61 -9.24 8.13
CA VAL A 234 -11.24 -9.53 8.57
C VAL A 234 -11.03 -11.04 8.72
N ASN A 235 -12.01 -11.78 9.24
CA ASN A 235 -11.92 -13.24 9.31
C ASN A 235 -11.81 -13.91 7.94
N ILE A 236 -12.48 -13.39 6.89
CA ILE A 236 -12.31 -13.90 5.52
C ILE A 236 -10.84 -13.79 5.09
N LEU A 237 -10.20 -12.66 5.36
CA LEU A 237 -8.79 -12.46 5.03
C LEU A 237 -7.87 -13.35 5.87
N VAL A 238 -8.06 -13.39 7.17
CA VAL A 238 -7.23 -14.20 8.08
C VAL A 238 -7.27 -15.68 7.72
N ASN A 239 -8.42 -16.18 7.28
CA ASN A 239 -8.60 -17.59 6.87
C ASN A 239 -7.89 -17.96 5.55
N VAL A 240 -7.28 -17.00 4.84
CA VAL A 240 -6.39 -17.28 3.70
C VAL A 240 -5.08 -17.89 4.18
N PHE A 241 -4.65 -17.51 5.37
CA PHE A 241 -3.40 -18.01 5.95
C PHE A 241 -3.63 -19.38 6.62
N PRO A 242 -2.66 -20.28 6.54
CA PRO A 242 -2.79 -21.58 7.17
C PRO A 242 -2.99 -21.44 8.68
N ALA A 243 -3.72 -22.36 9.28
CA ALA A 243 -3.85 -22.41 10.73
C ALA A 243 -2.48 -22.57 11.41
N LYS A 244 -2.36 -21.99 12.60
CA LYS A 244 -1.16 -22.17 13.43
C LYS A 244 -1.01 -23.66 13.75
N ILE A 245 0.16 -24.22 13.45
CA ILE A 245 0.51 -25.60 13.78
C ILE A 245 0.89 -25.71 15.26
#